data_c02af19a11d0b4e868487e2e51c952a9
#
_entry.id   c02af19a11d0b4e868487e2e51c952a9
#
_cell.length_a   1.000
_cell.length_b   1.000
_cell.length_c   1.000
_cell.angle_alpha   90.00
_cell.angle_beta   90.00
_cell.angle_gamma   90.00
#
_symmetry.space_group_name_H-M   'P 1'
#
loop_
_entity.id
_entity.type
_entity.pdbx_description
1 polymer ?
#
loop_
_entity_poly.entity_id
_entity_poly.type
_entity_poly.pdbx_seq_one_letter_code
_entity_poly.pdbx_strand_id
1 'polypeptide(L)'
;MAGIVEALRDGFPTIINLTGAGVTFWEKSVQPPGIDGGEPIETTTMRNTTVRTRGPRHLYDVTPVEISAAYDPTAYTTIMANINKNQEMVTTFPDGGTITWWGYLQRFVPESNEEGKQPVARITLVPTNRNSNGVETAPVIAAGSGTGN
;
A
#
# COMPACT_ATOMS: atom_id res chain seq x y z
N MET A 1 -4.71 -27.18 -15.18
CA MET A 1 -4.15 -26.16 -15.98
C MET A 1 -4.24 -24.79 -15.33
N ALA A 2 -3.17 -24.15 -15.30
CA ALA A 2 -3.06 -22.89 -14.58
C ALA A 2 -3.62 -21.73 -15.39
N GLY A 3 -2.85 -21.15 -16.11
CA GLY A 3 -3.20 -20.17 -17.08
C GLY A 3 -3.98 -18.96 -16.61
N ILE A 4 -4.96 -18.61 -17.39
CA ILE A 4 -5.68 -17.34 -17.23
C ILE A 4 -6.47 -17.28 -15.92
N VAL A 5 -6.98 -18.39 -15.44
CA VAL A 5 -7.78 -18.42 -14.21
C VAL A 5 -6.98 -17.96 -13.01
N GLU A 6 -5.70 -18.27 -13.00
CA GLU A 6 -4.84 -17.89 -11.88
C GLU A 6 -4.45 -16.42 -11.91
N ALA A 7 -4.46 -15.80 -13.06
CA ALA A 7 -4.17 -14.38 -13.17
C ALA A 7 -5.26 -13.52 -12.55
N LEU A 8 -6.47 -14.05 -12.43
CA LEU A 8 -7.62 -13.35 -11.88
C LEU A 8 -7.96 -13.86 -10.49
N ARG A 9 -6.98 -13.92 -9.64
CA ARG A 9 -7.16 -14.46 -8.30
C ARG A 9 -7.99 -13.56 -7.41
N ASP A 10 -8.67 -14.21 -6.48
CA ASP A 10 -9.24 -13.54 -5.33
C ASP A 10 -8.15 -12.76 -4.60
N GLY A 11 -8.50 -11.62 -4.04
CA GLY A 11 -7.57 -10.81 -3.26
C GLY A 11 -7.12 -11.44 -1.94
N PHE A 12 -7.61 -12.60 -1.60
CA PHE A 12 -7.22 -13.34 -0.41
C PHE A 12 -6.11 -14.34 -0.74
N PRO A 13 -5.02 -14.42 0.00
CA PRO A 13 -4.60 -13.53 1.10
C PRO A 13 -3.64 -12.42 0.63
N THR A 14 -4.03 -11.18 0.78
CA THR A 14 -3.13 -10.05 0.59
C THR A 14 -2.68 -9.60 1.97
N ILE A 15 -1.38 -9.55 2.18
CA ILE A 15 -0.79 -9.33 3.50
C ILE A 15 0.19 -8.18 3.44
N ILE A 16 0.18 -7.33 4.46
CA ILE A 16 1.16 -6.25 4.60
C ILE A 16 1.96 -6.46 5.88
N ASN A 17 3.27 -6.48 5.74
CA ASN A 17 4.19 -6.57 6.86
C ASN A 17 5.00 -5.29 7.01
N LEU A 18 5.11 -4.83 8.25
CA LEU A 18 6.00 -3.75 8.62
C LEU A 18 7.31 -4.39 9.09
N THR A 19 8.22 -4.59 8.15
CA THR A 19 9.42 -5.39 8.42
C THR A 19 10.25 -4.87 9.56
N GLY A 20 10.37 -3.54 9.68
CA GLY A 20 11.18 -2.95 10.73
C GLY A 20 10.58 -3.03 12.12
N ALA A 21 9.26 -3.19 12.19
CA ALA A 21 8.56 -3.18 13.47
C ALA A 21 8.16 -4.58 13.94
N GLY A 22 8.18 -5.55 13.05
CA GLY A 22 7.70 -6.88 13.37
C GLY A 22 6.21 -6.93 13.63
N VAL A 23 5.45 -5.96 13.12
CA VAL A 23 4.01 -5.90 13.29
C VAL A 23 3.33 -6.65 12.17
N THR A 24 2.42 -7.53 12.51
CA THR A 24 1.60 -8.26 11.55
C THR A 24 0.14 -7.99 11.89
N PHE A 25 -0.65 -7.70 10.88
CA PHE A 25 -2.09 -7.50 11.05
C PHE A 25 -2.85 -8.72 10.53
N TRP A 26 -4.05 -8.91 11.08
CA TRP A 26 -4.99 -9.89 10.53
C TRP A 26 -5.93 -9.15 9.58
N GLU A 27 -5.50 -8.97 8.36
CA GLU A 27 -6.17 -8.14 7.38
C GLU A 27 -7.51 -8.75 6.95
N LYS A 28 -8.55 -7.93 6.97
CA LYS A 28 -9.85 -8.29 6.40
C LYS A 28 -10.03 -7.70 5.02
N SER A 29 -9.52 -6.50 4.81
CA SER A 29 -9.45 -5.91 3.49
C SER A 29 -8.20 -5.05 3.40
N VAL A 30 -7.57 -5.06 2.25
CA VAL A 30 -6.33 -4.34 2.00
C VAL A 30 -6.46 -3.62 0.66
N GLN A 31 -6.20 -2.31 0.68
CA GLN A 31 -6.05 -1.55 -0.54
C GLN A 31 -4.55 -1.41 -0.78
N PRO A 32 -3.99 -2.14 -1.75
CA PRO A 32 -2.54 -2.07 -2.01
C PRO A 32 -2.11 -0.68 -2.46
N PRO A 33 -0.81 -0.37 -2.36
CA PRO A 33 -0.31 0.92 -2.86
C PRO A 33 -0.50 1.02 -4.38
N GLY A 34 -0.97 2.17 -4.83
CA GLY A 34 -1.11 2.46 -6.25
C GLY A 34 -0.07 3.45 -6.70
N ILE A 35 -0.04 3.70 -7.99
CA ILE A 35 0.90 4.63 -8.60
C ILE A 35 0.10 5.78 -9.21
N ASP A 36 0.45 7.00 -8.84
CA ASP A 36 -0.21 8.21 -9.32
C ASP A 36 0.82 9.10 -10.02
N GLY A 37 0.61 9.35 -11.30
CA GLY A 37 1.49 10.20 -12.08
C GLY A 37 1.28 11.70 -11.88
N GLY A 38 0.23 12.08 -11.16
CA GLY A 38 -0.09 13.47 -10.90
C GLY A 38 -0.88 14.13 -12.02
N GLU A 39 -1.26 15.37 -11.78
CA GLU A 39 -2.04 16.14 -12.74
C GLU A 39 -1.27 16.41 -14.01
N PRO A 40 -1.94 16.41 -15.18
CA PRO A 40 -1.27 16.75 -16.43
C PRO A 40 -0.76 18.20 -16.42
N ILE A 41 0.30 18.43 -17.16
CA ILE A 41 0.84 19.77 -17.36
C ILE A 41 0.21 20.36 -18.61
N GLU A 42 -0.37 21.54 -18.50
CA GLU A 42 -0.97 22.23 -19.63
C GLU A 42 0.16 22.76 -20.54
N THR A 43 0.20 22.30 -21.76
CA THR A 43 1.18 22.74 -22.74
C THR A 43 0.55 23.50 -23.90
N THR A 44 -0.72 23.84 -23.84
CA THR A 44 -1.45 24.57 -24.85
C THR A 44 -0.86 25.95 -25.05
N THR A 45 -0.64 26.33 -26.29
CA THR A 45 -0.17 27.67 -26.64
C THR A 45 -1.15 28.32 -27.63
N MET A 46 -0.91 29.59 -27.96
CA MET A 46 -1.73 30.29 -28.94
C MET A 46 -1.59 29.73 -30.35
N ARG A 47 -0.63 28.86 -30.56
CA ARG A 47 -0.44 28.18 -31.85
C ARG A 47 -1.30 26.94 -32.01
N ASN A 48 -1.91 26.46 -30.94
CA ASN A 48 -2.87 25.38 -31.05
C ASN A 48 -4.09 25.84 -31.84
N THR A 49 -4.55 25.03 -32.76
CA THR A 49 -5.66 25.41 -33.65
C THR A 49 -6.95 24.67 -33.38
N THR A 50 -6.89 23.47 -32.84
CA THR A 50 -8.07 22.61 -32.70
C THR A 50 -8.26 22.10 -31.30
N VAL A 51 -7.20 21.63 -30.64
CA VAL A 51 -7.31 20.98 -29.34
C VAL A 51 -6.25 21.50 -28.38
N ARG A 52 -6.54 21.38 -27.10
CA ARG A 52 -5.55 21.66 -26.05
C ARG A 52 -4.56 20.52 -25.96
N THR A 53 -3.33 20.85 -25.64
CA THR A 53 -2.29 19.84 -25.43
C THR A 53 -1.87 19.79 -23.99
N ARG A 54 -1.50 18.59 -23.54
CA ARG A 54 -1.05 18.34 -22.16
C ARG A 54 0.12 17.40 -22.19
N GLY A 55 0.96 17.50 -21.17
CA GLY A 55 2.10 16.60 -21.00
C GLY A 55 2.07 15.90 -19.67
N PRO A 56 2.68 14.73 -19.58
CA PRO A 56 2.79 14.02 -18.32
C PRO A 56 3.85 14.65 -17.43
N ARG A 57 3.72 14.42 -16.14
CA ARG A 57 4.74 14.84 -15.19
C ARG A 57 5.90 13.85 -15.18
N HIS A 58 7.02 14.32 -14.72
CA HIS A 58 8.25 13.52 -14.69
C HIS A 58 8.28 12.56 -13.50
N LEU A 59 7.74 12.99 -12.38
CA LEU A 59 7.73 12.21 -11.16
C LEU A 59 6.35 11.62 -10.91
N TYR A 60 6.33 10.44 -10.32
CA TYR A 60 5.09 9.82 -9.86
C TYR A 60 5.10 9.68 -8.35
N ASP A 61 3.95 9.40 -7.78
CA ASP A 61 3.81 9.18 -6.35
C ASP A 61 3.16 7.82 -6.10
N VAL A 62 3.33 7.34 -4.88
CA VAL A 62 2.70 6.10 -4.43
C VAL A 62 1.54 6.48 -3.53
N THR A 63 0.37 5.92 -3.81
CA THR A 63 -0.82 6.28 -3.04
C THR A 63 -0.81 5.64 -1.67
N PRO A 64 -1.46 6.27 -0.67
CA PRO A 64 -1.58 5.68 0.65
C PRO A 64 -2.29 4.32 0.62
N VAL A 65 -1.92 3.47 1.57
CA VAL A 65 -2.48 2.14 1.72
C VAL A 65 -3.49 2.17 2.85
N GLU A 66 -4.67 1.62 2.62
CA GLU A 66 -5.69 1.50 3.65
C GLU A 66 -5.98 0.03 3.94
N ILE A 67 -6.06 -0.29 5.22
CA ILE A 67 -6.26 -1.64 5.70
C ILE A 67 -7.42 -1.64 6.68
N SER A 68 -8.29 -2.64 6.57
CA SER A 68 -9.24 -2.96 7.62
C SER A 68 -8.78 -4.30 8.20
N ALA A 69 -8.45 -4.31 9.47
CA ALA A 69 -7.85 -5.48 10.10
C ALA A 69 -8.43 -5.77 11.47
N ALA A 70 -8.50 -7.03 11.81
CA ALA A 70 -8.79 -7.44 13.17
C ALA A 70 -7.54 -7.21 14.02
N TYR A 71 -7.74 -6.89 15.28
CA TYR A 71 -6.63 -6.62 16.18
C TYR A 71 -6.89 -7.19 17.57
N ASP A 72 -5.81 -7.41 18.27
CA ASP A 72 -5.79 -7.76 19.69
C ASP A 72 -5.44 -6.49 20.47
N PRO A 73 -6.10 -6.20 21.61
CA PRO A 73 -5.76 -5.02 22.39
C PRO A 73 -4.28 -4.89 22.76
N THR A 74 -3.56 -5.98 22.84
CA THR A 74 -2.11 -5.95 23.10
C THR A 74 -1.33 -5.27 21.96
N ALA A 75 -1.93 -5.17 20.79
CA ALA A 75 -1.29 -4.52 19.64
C ALA A 75 -1.10 -3.02 19.84
N TYR A 76 -1.88 -2.40 20.72
CA TYR A 76 -1.77 -0.95 20.98
C TYR A 76 -0.36 -0.54 21.37
N THR A 77 0.30 -1.31 22.23
CA THR A 77 1.66 -0.98 22.66
C THR A 77 2.63 -0.95 21.50
N THR A 78 2.57 -1.96 20.65
CA THR A 78 3.43 -2.04 19.48
C THR A 78 3.14 -0.94 18.48
N ILE A 79 1.86 -0.63 18.28
CA ILE A 79 1.44 0.40 17.34
C ILE A 79 1.90 1.78 17.83
N MET A 80 1.74 2.07 19.12
CA MET A 80 2.18 3.34 19.68
C MET A 80 3.69 3.53 19.56
N ALA A 81 4.43 2.44 19.64
CA ALA A 81 5.88 2.49 19.48
C ALA A 81 6.30 2.74 18.03
N ASN A 82 5.46 2.43 17.07
CA ASN A 82 5.82 2.47 15.65
C ASN A 82 5.07 3.52 14.84
N ILE A 83 4.16 4.27 15.46
CA ILE A 83 3.42 5.30 14.73
C ILE A 83 4.36 6.43 14.30
N ASN A 84 4.17 6.93 13.11
CA ASN A 84 4.96 8.02 12.52
C ASN A 84 6.45 7.69 12.34
N LYS A 85 6.80 6.42 12.32
CA LYS A 85 8.19 6.01 12.08
C LYS A 85 8.32 5.45 10.66
N ASN A 86 9.26 6.01 9.90
CA ASN A 86 9.54 5.53 8.56
C ASN A 86 10.18 4.15 8.61
N GLN A 87 9.61 3.21 7.87
CA GLN A 87 10.10 1.84 7.85
C GLN A 87 9.76 1.18 6.53
N GLU A 88 10.45 0.08 6.26
CA GLU A 88 10.17 -0.72 5.08
C GLU A 88 8.89 -1.50 5.25
N MET A 89 8.08 -1.53 4.22
CA MET A 89 6.83 -2.26 4.20
C MET A 89 6.77 -3.17 2.98
N VAL A 90 6.23 -4.35 3.18
CA VAL A 90 6.11 -5.34 2.11
C VAL A 90 4.66 -5.77 1.99
N THR A 91 4.08 -5.57 0.81
CA THR A 91 2.76 -6.07 0.49
C THR A 91 2.90 -7.34 -0.32
N THR A 92 2.37 -8.44 0.19
CA THR A 92 2.43 -9.73 -0.47
C THR A 92 1.07 -10.08 -1.05
N PHE A 93 1.07 -10.43 -2.34
CA PHE A 93 -0.14 -10.81 -3.05
C PHE A 93 -0.36 -12.31 -3.05
N PRO A 94 -1.57 -12.78 -3.42
CA PRO A 94 -1.89 -14.22 -3.38
C PRO A 94 -0.99 -15.10 -4.26
N ASP A 95 -0.41 -14.54 -5.31
CA ASP A 95 0.49 -15.29 -6.20
C ASP A 95 1.93 -15.32 -5.69
N GLY A 96 2.19 -14.76 -4.51
CA GLY A 96 3.53 -14.67 -3.95
C GLY A 96 4.32 -13.45 -4.39
N GLY A 97 3.77 -12.65 -5.31
CA GLY A 97 4.41 -11.40 -5.71
C GLY A 97 4.41 -10.39 -4.58
N THR A 98 5.39 -9.51 -4.58
CA THR A 98 5.52 -8.52 -3.51
C THR A 98 5.78 -7.13 -4.07
N ILE A 99 5.31 -6.11 -3.34
CA ILE A 99 5.72 -4.73 -3.54
C ILE A 99 6.39 -4.29 -2.24
N THR A 100 7.65 -3.91 -2.33
CA THR A 100 8.41 -3.37 -1.20
C THR A 100 8.48 -1.86 -1.34
N TRP A 101 8.07 -1.15 -0.32
CA TRP A 101 8.02 0.31 -0.33
C TRP A 101 8.31 0.84 1.06
N TRP A 102 8.64 2.14 1.14
CA TRP A 102 8.96 2.79 2.39
C TRP A 102 7.83 3.73 2.79
N GLY A 103 7.43 3.66 4.02
CA GLY A 103 6.36 4.51 4.53
C GLY A 103 6.26 4.45 6.04
N TYR A 104 5.20 5.04 6.56
CA TYR A 104 4.97 5.05 8.01
C TYR A 104 3.51 4.78 8.31
N LEU A 105 3.27 4.29 9.51
CA LEU A 105 1.93 4.10 10.04
C LEU A 105 1.41 5.46 10.49
N GLN A 106 0.46 6.00 9.75
CA GLN A 106 -0.11 7.31 10.04
C GLN A 106 -1.24 7.24 11.03
N ARG A 107 -2.10 6.24 10.88
CA ARG A 107 -3.36 6.20 11.61
C ARG A 107 -3.74 4.78 11.96
N PHE A 108 -4.17 4.62 13.19
CA PHE A 108 -4.78 3.39 13.65
C PHE A 108 -6.02 3.79 14.42
N VAL A 109 -7.19 3.56 13.84
CA VAL A 109 -8.46 3.98 14.42
C VAL A 109 -9.35 2.76 14.60
N PRO A 110 -9.56 2.30 15.83
CA PRO A 110 -10.48 1.20 16.08
C PRO A 110 -11.91 1.60 15.74
N GLU A 111 -12.65 0.65 15.21
CA GLU A 111 -14.09 0.82 15.02
C GLU A 111 -14.80 0.46 16.31
N SER A 112 -16.11 0.76 16.38
CA SER A 112 -16.90 0.45 17.54
C SER A 112 -16.91 -1.05 17.81
N ASN A 113 -16.66 -1.42 19.06
CA ASN A 113 -16.74 -2.81 19.48
C ASN A 113 -18.19 -3.14 19.81
N GLU A 114 -18.67 -4.24 19.30
CA GLU A 114 -20.03 -4.71 19.55
C GLU A 114 -19.98 -6.17 20.01
N GLU A 115 -20.94 -6.52 20.85
CA GLU A 115 -21.09 -7.90 21.30
C GLU A 115 -21.27 -8.83 20.11
N GLY A 116 -20.56 -9.93 20.10
CA GLY A 116 -20.63 -10.92 19.02
C GLY A 116 -19.83 -10.59 17.79
N LYS A 117 -19.10 -9.46 17.79
CA LYS A 117 -18.27 -9.07 16.66
C LYS A 117 -16.80 -8.97 17.05
N GLN A 118 -15.94 -9.36 16.13
CA GLN A 118 -14.51 -9.26 16.32
C GLN A 118 -14.08 -7.79 16.26
N PRO A 119 -13.19 -7.35 17.15
CA PRO A 119 -12.65 -5.99 17.07
C PRO A 119 -11.93 -5.76 15.75
N VAL A 120 -12.23 -4.63 15.12
CA VAL A 120 -11.67 -4.26 13.81
C VAL A 120 -11.16 -2.83 13.88
N ALA A 121 -10.09 -2.54 13.21
CA ALA A 121 -9.51 -1.20 13.12
C ALA A 121 -9.22 -0.82 11.69
N ARG A 122 -9.28 0.48 11.42
CA ARG A 122 -8.84 1.06 10.17
C ARG A 122 -7.41 1.56 10.34
N ILE A 123 -6.58 1.18 9.41
CA ILE A 123 -5.15 1.50 9.44
C ILE A 123 -4.78 2.19 8.14
N THR A 124 -4.08 3.31 8.25
CA THR A 124 -3.60 4.05 7.08
C THR A 124 -2.09 4.10 7.11
N LEU A 125 -1.48 3.67 6.03
CA LEU A 125 -0.03 3.71 5.83
C LEU A 125 0.27 4.71 4.72
N VAL A 126 1.20 5.61 4.97
CA VAL A 126 1.56 6.66 4.01
C VAL A 126 2.96 6.42 3.48
N PRO A 127 3.12 6.30 2.16
CA PRO A 127 4.45 6.15 1.57
C PRO A 127 5.28 7.42 1.74
N THR A 128 6.55 7.26 2.09
CA THR A 128 7.49 8.38 2.18
C THR A 128 8.44 8.41 0.98
N ASN A 129 8.60 7.27 0.31
CA ASN A 129 9.52 7.10 -0.80
C ASN A 129 10.97 7.41 -0.43
N ARG A 130 11.31 7.22 0.84
CA ARG A 130 12.66 7.41 1.37
C ARG A 130 13.03 6.25 2.28
N ASN A 131 14.26 5.75 2.13
CA ASN A 131 14.74 4.70 3.00
C ASN A 131 15.17 5.24 4.38
N SER A 132 15.75 4.39 5.21
CA SER A 132 16.16 4.77 6.56
C SER A 132 17.27 5.84 6.57
N ASN A 133 18.00 5.99 5.48
CA ASN A 133 19.04 7.00 5.34
C ASN A 133 18.54 8.31 4.71
N GLY A 134 17.23 8.40 4.46
CA GLY A 134 16.64 9.58 3.85
C GLY A 134 16.85 9.68 2.33
N VAL A 135 17.30 8.61 1.70
CA VAL A 135 17.55 8.59 0.26
C VAL A 135 16.28 8.19 -0.48
N GLU A 136 16.00 8.88 -1.56
CA GLU A 136 14.86 8.57 -2.42
C GLU A 136 14.91 7.10 -2.84
N THR A 137 13.81 6.40 -2.62
CA THR A 137 13.72 4.97 -2.91
C THR A 137 12.37 4.68 -3.54
N ALA A 138 12.38 4.26 -4.79
CA ALA A 138 11.17 3.86 -5.49
C ALA A 138 10.69 2.50 -4.98
N PRO A 139 9.37 2.21 -5.10
CA PRO A 139 8.88 0.88 -4.77
C PRO A 139 9.54 -0.18 -5.66
N VAL A 140 9.81 -1.33 -5.08
CA VAL A 140 10.39 -2.46 -5.79
C VAL A 140 9.34 -3.56 -5.92
N ILE A 141 9.08 -3.97 -7.14
CA ILE A 141 8.09 -5.01 -7.43
C ILE A 141 8.83 -6.30 -7.74
N ALA A 142 8.52 -7.36 -7.01
CA ALA A 142 9.05 -8.68 -7.27
C ALA A 142 7.90 -9.59 -7.70
N ALA A 143 8.06 -10.24 -8.85
CA ALA A 143 7.06 -11.16 -9.33
C ALA A 143 7.01 -12.39 -8.43
N GLY A 144 5.81 -12.92 -8.20
CA GLY A 144 5.65 -14.17 -7.48
C GLY A 144 6.13 -15.35 -8.30
N SER A 145 6.06 -16.54 -7.72
CA SER A 145 6.36 -17.75 -8.45
C SER A 145 5.45 -17.88 -9.67
N GLY A 146 4.36 -17.15 -9.64
CA GLY A 146 3.43 -17.04 -10.75
C GLY A 146 2.63 -18.29 -11.02
N THR A 147 3.09 -19.35 -10.54
CA THR A 147 2.40 -20.58 -10.86
C THR A 147 1.14 -20.73 -10.07
N GLY A 148 1.21 -20.45 -8.82
CA GLY A 148 0.03 -20.66 -8.00
C GLY A 148 -0.57 -22.04 -8.21
N ASN A 149 0.16 -22.85 -8.78
CA ASN A 149 -0.33 -24.19 -9.14
C ASN A 149 -0.65 -25.01 -7.92
#